data_f2ff3c45140cd3fe1e5b87095f3b5966
#
_entry.id   f2ff3c45140cd3fe1e5b87095f3b5966
#
_cell.length_a   1.000
_cell.length_b   1.000
_cell.length_c   1.000
_cell.angle_alpha   90.00
_cell.angle_beta   90.00
_cell.angle_gamma   90.00
#
_symmetry.space_group_name_H-M   'P 1'
#
loop_
_entity.id
_entity.type
_entity.pdbx_description
1 polymer ?
#
loop_
_entity_poly.entity_id
_entity_poly.type
_entity_poly.pdbx_seq_one_letter_code
_entity_poly.pdbx_strand_id
1 'polypeptide(L)'
;MKTCDFLIIGGGIIGLTLAREWLRRHPQSKVVVLEKEANSVAHGTGRNSGVVHSGIYYAEGSLRAKLCVSGSQKMLDYVDNHQLWIDRCGKLLVPPTESSLGSMDVLLERGVANGVEIHKVTGQEALELEPRVNPQFDQALYVPITSVVNPKEVAERVRKDVVESGGVIHYSTPAMAIGSRRGTVQTLMG
;
A
#
# COMPACT_ATOMS: atom_id res chain seq x y z
N MET A 1 -8.48 32.42 -13.42
CA MET A 1 -8.51 31.38 -12.37
C MET A 1 -8.68 30.04 -13.07
N LYS A 2 -7.79 29.05 -12.84
CA LYS A 2 -8.01 27.69 -13.37
C LYS A 2 -8.97 26.98 -12.42
N THR A 3 -9.97 26.29 -12.94
CA THR A 3 -10.98 25.54 -12.17
C THR A 3 -10.86 24.05 -12.46
N CYS A 4 -11.13 23.22 -11.46
CA CYS A 4 -11.27 21.77 -11.60
C CYS A 4 -12.46 21.31 -10.72
N ASP A 5 -12.92 20.09 -10.98
CA ASP A 5 -14.01 19.49 -10.19
C ASP A 5 -13.45 18.80 -8.94
N PHE A 6 -12.23 18.28 -9.04
CA PHE A 6 -11.56 17.62 -7.92
C PHE A 6 -10.08 17.98 -7.88
N LEU A 7 -9.65 18.61 -6.78
CA LEU A 7 -8.27 19.00 -6.52
C LEU A 7 -7.67 18.09 -5.44
N ILE A 8 -6.52 17.51 -5.75
CA ILE A 8 -5.76 16.65 -4.83
C ILE A 8 -4.44 17.34 -4.52
N ILE A 9 -4.09 17.45 -3.24
CA ILE A 9 -2.81 17.99 -2.79
C ILE A 9 -1.92 16.84 -2.34
N GLY A 10 -0.83 16.63 -3.06
CA GLY A 10 0.14 15.54 -2.89
C GLY A 10 0.01 14.47 -3.99
N GLY A 11 1.06 14.34 -4.81
CA GLY A 11 1.20 13.37 -5.90
C GLY A 11 1.88 12.06 -5.48
N GLY A 12 1.86 11.70 -4.19
CA GLY A 12 2.27 10.39 -3.71
C GLY A 12 1.23 9.31 -4.00
N ILE A 13 1.52 8.04 -3.62
CA ILE A 13 0.66 6.89 -3.96
C ILE A 13 -0.80 7.07 -3.51
N ILE A 14 -1.05 7.70 -2.37
CA ILE A 14 -2.42 7.94 -1.87
C ILE A 14 -3.15 8.93 -2.79
N GLY A 15 -2.55 10.07 -3.12
CA GLY A 15 -3.16 11.05 -4.01
C GLY A 15 -3.36 10.52 -5.42
N LEU A 16 -2.38 9.79 -5.95
CA LEU A 16 -2.48 9.17 -7.27
C LEU A 16 -3.58 8.11 -7.34
N THR A 17 -3.68 7.22 -6.35
CA THR A 17 -4.74 6.20 -6.32
C THR A 17 -6.12 6.81 -6.14
N LEU A 18 -6.23 7.90 -5.36
CA LEU A 18 -7.47 8.66 -5.22
C LEU A 18 -7.86 9.32 -6.55
N ALA A 19 -6.92 9.95 -7.26
CA ALA A 19 -7.15 10.54 -8.58
C ALA A 19 -7.63 9.50 -9.59
N ARG A 20 -6.93 8.35 -9.66
CA ARG A 20 -7.27 7.23 -10.53
C ARG A 20 -8.68 6.70 -10.25
N GLU A 21 -9.02 6.47 -8.99
CA GLU A 21 -10.34 5.94 -8.62
C GLU A 21 -11.45 6.96 -8.87
N TRP A 22 -11.19 8.25 -8.65
CA TRP A 22 -12.14 9.30 -8.97
C TRP A 22 -12.43 9.36 -10.48
N LEU A 23 -11.41 9.39 -11.32
CA LEU A 23 -11.54 9.40 -12.78
C LEU A 23 -12.28 8.16 -13.30
N ARG A 24 -12.00 7.00 -12.72
CA ARG A 24 -12.71 5.75 -13.06
C ARG A 24 -14.22 5.85 -12.80
N ARG A 25 -14.62 6.52 -11.71
CA ARG A 25 -16.04 6.72 -11.33
C ARG A 25 -16.68 7.91 -12.04
N HIS A 26 -15.89 8.91 -12.34
CA HIS A 26 -16.34 10.19 -12.92
C HIS A 26 -15.47 10.57 -14.13
N PRO A 27 -15.61 9.86 -15.27
CA PRO A 27 -14.70 10.02 -16.42
C PRO A 27 -14.67 11.42 -17.05
N GLN A 28 -15.70 12.23 -16.81
CA GLN A 28 -15.80 13.59 -17.33
C GLN A 28 -15.26 14.66 -16.37
N SER A 29 -14.84 14.27 -15.17
CA SER A 29 -14.34 15.22 -14.17
C SER A 29 -12.97 15.76 -14.55
N LYS A 30 -12.78 17.05 -14.30
CA LYS A 30 -11.47 17.69 -14.36
C LYS A 30 -10.74 17.46 -13.04
N VAL A 31 -9.85 16.47 -13.01
CA VAL A 31 -9.04 16.14 -11.84
C VAL A 31 -7.66 16.78 -11.96
N VAL A 32 -7.24 17.49 -10.93
CA VAL A 32 -5.93 18.11 -10.83
C VAL A 32 -5.22 17.64 -9.57
N VAL A 33 -3.97 17.21 -9.70
CA VAL A 33 -3.08 16.86 -8.60
C VAL A 33 -1.97 17.91 -8.53
N LEU A 34 -1.75 18.49 -7.35
CA LEU A 34 -0.61 19.37 -7.07
C LEU A 34 0.45 18.60 -6.31
N GLU A 35 1.67 18.57 -6.82
CA GLU A 35 2.82 17.96 -6.16
C GLU A 35 3.93 18.99 -6.00
N LYS A 36 4.44 19.15 -4.78
CA LYS A 36 5.49 20.13 -4.47
C LYS A 36 6.85 19.75 -5.05
N GLU A 37 7.11 18.46 -5.18
CA GLU A 37 8.36 17.95 -5.71
C GLU A 37 8.33 17.86 -7.24
N ALA A 38 9.50 17.61 -7.82
CA ALA A 38 9.63 17.42 -9.27
C ALA A 38 9.10 16.07 -9.77
N ASN A 39 8.75 15.15 -8.86
CA ASN A 39 8.20 13.81 -9.19
C ASN A 39 7.33 13.24 -8.05
N SER A 40 6.59 12.19 -8.35
CA SER A 40 5.62 11.54 -7.42
C SER A 40 6.25 10.59 -6.39
N VAL A 41 7.54 10.28 -6.47
CA VAL A 41 8.18 9.23 -5.65
C VAL A 41 9.29 9.76 -4.75
N ALA A 42 9.36 11.07 -4.57
CA ALA A 42 10.43 11.73 -3.82
C ALA A 42 10.45 11.39 -2.32
N HIS A 43 9.31 11.08 -1.73
CA HIS A 43 9.13 10.83 -0.29
C HIS A 43 8.74 9.39 0.01
N GLY A 44 7.84 9.16 1.00
CA GLY A 44 7.45 7.84 1.51
C GLY A 44 7.02 6.83 0.45
N THR A 45 6.44 7.29 -0.66
CA THR A 45 6.07 6.43 -1.79
C THR A 45 7.27 5.73 -2.43
N GLY A 46 8.41 6.41 -2.53
CA GLY A 46 9.64 5.86 -3.11
C GLY A 46 10.64 5.32 -2.07
N ARG A 47 10.32 5.38 -0.78
CA ARG A 47 11.23 5.10 0.34
C ARG A 47 10.60 4.15 1.37
N ASN A 48 9.91 3.12 0.91
CA ASN A 48 9.34 2.06 1.74
C ASN A 48 9.86 0.69 1.32
N SER A 49 9.55 -0.34 2.11
CA SER A 49 10.04 -1.70 1.87
C SER A 49 9.39 -2.43 0.69
N GLY A 50 8.32 -1.91 0.13
CA GLY A 50 7.55 -2.57 -0.92
C GLY A 50 6.73 -3.79 -0.45
N VAL A 51 6.69 -4.08 0.84
CA VAL A 51 5.96 -5.24 1.37
C VAL A 51 4.45 -5.04 1.23
N VAL A 52 3.80 -5.96 0.56
CA VAL A 52 2.33 -6.08 0.50
C VAL A 52 1.88 -6.84 1.74
N HIS A 53 1.45 -6.09 2.76
CA HIS A 53 1.07 -6.66 4.06
C HIS A 53 -0.25 -7.43 3.99
N SER A 54 -0.32 -8.59 4.64
CA SER A 54 -1.49 -9.48 4.67
C SER A 54 -2.60 -9.08 5.65
N GLY A 55 -2.28 -8.30 6.71
CA GLY A 55 -3.28 -7.88 7.71
C GLY A 55 -3.27 -8.65 9.04
N ILE A 56 -2.35 -9.60 9.24
CA ILE A 56 -2.27 -10.46 10.45
C ILE A 56 -2.06 -9.69 11.77
N TYR A 57 -1.50 -8.48 11.70
CA TYR A 57 -1.19 -7.68 12.90
C TYR A 57 -2.39 -6.91 13.46
N TYR A 58 -3.47 -6.79 12.71
CA TYR A 58 -4.60 -5.96 13.10
C TYR A 58 -5.67 -6.76 13.82
N ALA A 59 -6.31 -6.14 14.81
CA ALA A 59 -7.41 -6.74 15.54
C ALA A 59 -8.53 -7.14 14.57
N GLU A 60 -9.15 -8.30 14.83
CA GLU A 60 -10.27 -8.82 14.06
C GLU A 60 -11.39 -7.78 13.92
N GLY A 61 -12.01 -7.73 12.74
CA GLY A 61 -13.13 -6.85 12.42
C GLY A 61 -12.78 -5.36 12.33
N SER A 62 -11.55 -4.95 12.68
CA SER A 62 -11.11 -3.56 12.58
C SER A 62 -11.10 -3.08 11.13
N LEU A 63 -11.32 -1.76 10.95
CA LEU A 63 -11.22 -1.15 9.62
C LEU A 63 -9.82 -1.36 9.01
N ARG A 64 -8.77 -1.35 9.83
CA ARG A 64 -7.39 -1.60 9.38
C ARG A 64 -7.23 -3.02 8.83
N ALA A 65 -7.76 -4.03 9.52
CA ALA A 65 -7.74 -5.42 9.04
C ALA A 65 -8.46 -5.54 7.70
N LYS A 66 -9.71 -5.06 7.61
CA LYS A 66 -10.53 -5.12 6.39
C LYS A 66 -9.86 -4.41 5.21
N LEU A 67 -9.32 -3.21 5.42
CA LEU A 67 -8.65 -2.46 4.37
C LEU A 67 -7.31 -3.09 3.96
N CYS A 68 -6.56 -3.66 4.91
CA CYS A 68 -5.29 -4.31 4.60
C CYS A 68 -5.51 -5.59 3.78
N VAL A 69 -6.42 -6.47 4.19
CA VAL A 69 -6.74 -7.71 3.48
C VAL A 69 -7.28 -7.42 2.07
N SER A 70 -8.28 -6.54 1.96
CA SER A 70 -8.82 -6.19 0.64
C SER A 70 -7.83 -5.40 -0.22
N GLY A 71 -6.99 -4.59 0.40
CA GLY A 71 -5.95 -3.79 -0.27
C GLY A 71 -4.80 -4.64 -0.80
N SER A 72 -4.36 -5.66 -0.05
CA SER A 72 -3.33 -6.59 -0.51
C SER A 72 -3.78 -7.33 -1.77
N GLN A 73 -4.99 -7.89 -1.78
CA GLN A 73 -5.52 -8.56 -2.97
C GLN A 73 -5.59 -7.63 -4.17
N LYS A 74 -6.13 -6.41 -3.99
CA LYS A 74 -6.19 -5.41 -5.07
C LYS A 74 -4.80 -4.99 -5.57
N MET A 75 -3.81 -4.96 -4.70
CA MET A 75 -2.42 -4.66 -5.11
C MET A 75 -1.84 -5.80 -5.95
N LEU A 76 -2.05 -7.06 -5.53
CA LEU A 76 -1.61 -8.23 -6.30
C LEU A 76 -2.28 -8.26 -7.68
N ASP A 77 -3.60 -8.11 -7.74
CA ASP A 77 -4.35 -8.05 -8.99
C ASP A 77 -3.85 -6.90 -9.89
N TYR A 78 -3.57 -5.73 -9.30
CA TYR A 78 -3.05 -4.58 -10.05
C TYR A 78 -1.67 -4.84 -10.65
N VAL A 79 -0.77 -5.40 -9.86
CA VAL A 79 0.59 -5.74 -10.28
C VAL A 79 0.58 -6.78 -11.40
N ASP A 80 -0.25 -7.83 -11.28
CA ASP A 80 -0.40 -8.87 -12.29
C ASP A 80 -1.00 -8.33 -13.60
N ASN A 81 -2.08 -7.55 -13.50
CA ASN A 81 -2.74 -6.96 -14.67
C ASN A 81 -1.84 -6.02 -15.47
N HIS A 82 -0.90 -5.37 -14.79
CA HIS A 82 0.04 -4.45 -15.43
C HIS A 82 1.44 -5.06 -15.65
N GLN A 83 1.64 -6.36 -15.32
CA GLN A 83 2.91 -7.07 -15.49
C GLN A 83 4.08 -6.35 -14.80
N LEU A 84 3.83 -5.79 -13.61
CA LEU A 84 4.85 -5.12 -12.80
C LEU A 84 5.67 -6.16 -12.02
N TRP A 85 6.87 -5.76 -11.61
CA TRP A 85 7.73 -6.65 -10.83
C TRP A 85 7.12 -6.99 -9.46
N ILE A 86 7.12 -8.27 -9.13
CA ILE A 86 6.67 -8.81 -7.85
C ILE A 86 7.52 -10.02 -7.46
N ASP A 87 7.87 -10.10 -6.18
CA ASP A 87 8.42 -11.30 -5.55
C ASP A 87 7.39 -11.85 -4.54
N ARG A 88 6.90 -13.07 -4.80
CA ARG A 88 5.96 -13.80 -3.93
C ARG A 88 6.70 -14.67 -2.92
N CYS A 89 7.59 -14.04 -2.17
CA CYS A 89 8.48 -14.71 -1.22
C CYS A 89 7.78 -15.25 0.04
N GLY A 90 6.53 -14.86 0.29
CA GLY A 90 5.88 -15.12 1.57
C GLY A 90 6.47 -14.28 2.70
N LYS A 91 6.08 -14.61 3.93
CA LYS A 91 6.63 -14.01 5.14
C LYS A 91 6.76 -15.06 6.23
N LEU A 92 7.96 -15.21 6.73
CA LEU A 92 8.26 -16.04 7.89
C LEU A 92 8.37 -15.16 9.13
N LEU A 93 7.69 -15.55 10.22
CA LEU A 93 7.80 -14.92 11.54
C LEU A 93 8.39 -15.94 12.50
N VAL A 94 9.54 -15.60 13.06
CA VAL A 94 10.25 -16.43 14.03
C VAL A 94 10.25 -15.74 15.39
N PRO A 95 9.84 -16.39 16.48
CA PRO A 95 9.86 -15.78 17.80
C PRO A 95 11.30 -15.57 18.26
N PRO A 96 11.69 -14.33 18.64
CA PRO A 96 13.06 -14.04 19.08
C PRO A 96 13.35 -14.50 20.51
N THR A 97 12.32 -14.73 21.33
CA THR A 97 12.42 -15.12 22.74
C THR A 97 11.29 -16.06 23.12
N GLU A 98 11.45 -16.80 24.23
CA GLU A 98 10.40 -17.67 24.77
C GLU A 98 9.12 -16.87 25.11
N SER A 99 9.26 -15.68 25.68
CA SER A 99 8.11 -14.80 25.97
C SER A 99 7.34 -14.35 24.70
N SER A 100 7.94 -14.48 23.53
CA SER A 100 7.29 -14.16 22.25
C SER A 100 6.39 -15.28 21.70
N LEU A 101 6.49 -16.51 22.24
CA LEU A 101 5.73 -17.67 21.79
C LEU A 101 4.21 -17.42 21.86
N GLY A 102 3.72 -16.89 22.99
CA GLY A 102 2.30 -16.55 23.12
C GLY A 102 1.81 -15.49 22.13
N SER A 103 2.70 -14.60 21.71
CA SER A 103 2.37 -13.60 20.67
C SER A 103 2.19 -14.25 19.30
N MET A 104 2.87 -15.36 19.02
CA MET A 104 2.71 -16.11 17.75
C MET A 104 1.30 -16.71 17.65
N ASP A 105 0.79 -17.29 18.74
CA ASP A 105 -0.56 -17.86 18.77
C ASP A 105 -1.62 -16.77 18.55
N VAL A 106 -1.46 -15.58 19.16
CA VAL A 106 -2.32 -14.41 18.93
C VAL A 106 -2.28 -13.95 17.48
N LEU A 107 -1.12 -13.97 16.82
CA LEU A 107 -0.99 -13.61 15.42
C LEU A 107 -1.66 -14.64 14.49
N LEU A 108 -1.53 -15.93 14.83
CA LEU A 108 -2.19 -17.01 14.11
C LEU A 108 -3.71 -16.86 14.18
N GLU A 109 -4.27 -16.69 15.38
CA GLU A 109 -5.70 -16.47 15.59
C GLU A 109 -6.21 -15.25 14.83
N ARG A 110 -5.52 -14.11 14.91
CA ARG A 110 -5.87 -12.90 14.16
C ARG A 110 -5.80 -13.10 12.65
N GLY A 111 -4.78 -13.79 12.16
CA GLY A 111 -4.63 -14.09 10.74
C GLY A 111 -5.83 -14.88 10.23
N VAL A 112 -6.18 -15.98 10.92
CA VAL A 112 -7.33 -16.83 10.59
C VAL A 112 -8.64 -16.04 10.66
N ALA A 113 -8.87 -15.28 11.75
CA ALA A 113 -10.08 -14.48 11.93
C ALA A 113 -10.23 -13.37 10.88
N ASN A 114 -9.13 -12.82 10.36
CA ASN A 114 -9.12 -11.85 9.28
C ASN A 114 -9.19 -12.49 7.88
N GLY A 115 -9.28 -13.84 7.77
CA GLY A 115 -9.34 -14.56 6.51
C GLY A 115 -8.00 -14.59 5.75
N VAL A 116 -6.88 -14.45 6.46
CA VAL A 116 -5.54 -14.54 5.89
C VAL A 116 -5.03 -15.97 5.99
N GLU A 117 -4.49 -16.48 4.89
CA GLU A 117 -3.79 -17.76 4.89
C GLU A 117 -2.50 -17.63 5.72
N ILE A 118 -2.41 -18.39 6.80
CA ILE A 118 -1.30 -18.38 7.74
C ILE A 118 -1.13 -19.81 8.31
N HIS A 119 0.10 -20.28 8.36
CA HIS A 119 0.44 -21.63 8.80
C HIS A 119 1.39 -21.59 9.99
N LYS A 120 1.17 -22.46 10.98
CA LYS A 120 2.16 -22.78 11.99
C LYS A 120 3.15 -23.78 11.38
N VAL A 121 4.42 -23.49 11.47
CA VAL A 121 5.52 -24.32 10.94
C VAL A 121 6.54 -24.58 12.03
N THR A 122 7.22 -25.72 11.93
CA THR A 122 8.34 -26.11 12.80
C THR A 122 9.60 -25.29 12.50
N GLY A 123 10.60 -25.36 13.40
CA GLY A 123 11.90 -24.76 13.14
C GLY A 123 12.60 -25.35 11.92
N GLN A 124 12.41 -26.65 11.66
CA GLN A 124 12.95 -27.30 10.48
C GLN A 124 12.30 -26.82 9.19
N GLU A 125 10.97 -26.73 9.15
CA GLU A 125 10.23 -26.17 8.01
C GLU A 125 10.58 -24.70 7.77
N ALA A 126 10.83 -23.94 8.84
CA ALA A 126 11.28 -22.56 8.73
C ALA A 126 12.67 -22.44 8.04
N LEU A 127 13.59 -23.36 8.34
CA LEU A 127 14.92 -23.46 7.69
C LEU A 127 14.79 -23.86 6.21
N GLU A 128 13.82 -24.68 5.84
CA GLU A 128 13.56 -25.05 4.45
C GLU A 128 13.01 -23.85 3.64
N LEU A 129 12.17 -23.01 4.28
CA LEU A 129 11.64 -21.78 3.67
C LEU A 129 12.68 -20.68 3.54
N GLU A 130 13.53 -20.49 4.56
CA GLU A 130 14.61 -19.49 4.58
C GLU A 130 15.86 -20.09 5.28
N PRO A 131 16.82 -20.57 4.50
CA PRO A 131 18.01 -21.25 5.05
C PRO A 131 18.91 -20.38 5.95
N ARG A 132 18.73 -19.05 5.92
CA ARG A 132 19.49 -18.11 6.74
C ARG A 132 18.77 -17.74 8.05
N VAL A 133 17.54 -18.22 8.26
CA VAL A 133 16.88 -18.01 9.54
C VAL A 133 17.56 -18.84 10.64
N ASN A 134 17.55 -18.32 11.85
CA ASN A 134 18.02 -19.06 13.04
C ASN A 134 16.85 -19.27 14.01
N PRO A 135 16.03 -20.31 13.83
CA PRO A 135 14.92 -20.60 14.71
C PRO A 135 15.45 -21.08 16.05
N GLN A 136 15.24 -20.29 17.11
CA GLN A 136 15.60 -20.67 18.48
C GLN A 136 14.56 -21.61 19.12
N PHE A 137 13.36 -21.67 18.54
CA PHE A 137 12.23 -22.48 19.01
C PHE A 137 11.65 -23.28 17.85
N ASP A 138 11.07 -24.43 18.16
CA ASP A 138 10.40 -25.30 17.18
C ASP A 138 8.99 -24.78 16.83
N GLN A 139 8.89 -23.47 16.59
CA GLN A 139 7.67 -22.80 16.23
C GLN A 139 7.97 -21.53 15.43
N ALA A 140 7.34 -21.43 14.27
CA ALA A 140 7.30 -20.21 13.47
C ALA A 140 5.92 -20.07 12.80
N LEU A 141 5.64 -18.92 12.16
CA LEU A 141 4.46 -18.73 11.34
C LEU A 141 4.88 -18.39 9.92
N TYR A 142 4.21 -18.96 8.95
CA TYR A 142 4.38 -18.66 7.54
C TYR A 142 3.10 -18.08 6.93
N VAL A 143 3.25 -16.97 6.19
CA VAL A 143 2.15 -16.24 5.54
C VAL A 143 2.46 -16.16 4.05
N PRO A 144 1.94 -17.09 3.24
CA PRO A 144 2.34 -17.24 1.82
C PRO A 144 1.94 -16.06 0.93
N ILE A 145 0.83 -15.40 1.22
CA ILE A 145 0.32 -14.28 0.39
C ILE A 145 1.19 -13.01 0.46
N THR A 146 2.02 -12.87 1.50
CA THR A 146 2.90 -11.69 1.63
C THR A 146 3.90 -11.67 0.48
N SER A 147 4.01 -10.54 -0.17
CA SER A 147 4.86 -10.34 -1.36
C SER A 147 5.60 -9.03 -1.26
N VAL A 148 6.61 -8.85 -2.10
CA VAL A 148 7.34 -7.59 -2.25
C VAL A 148 7.16 -7.07 -3.67
N VAL A 149 6.86 -5.79 -3.81
CA VAL A 149 6.71 -5.09 -5.09
C VAL A 149 7.72 -3.94 -5.17
N ASN A 150 8.00 -3.46 -6.38
CA ASN A 150 8.75 -2.20 -6.53
C ASN A 150 7.80 -1.01 -6.35
N PRO A 151 7.84 -0.29 -5.21
CA PRO A 151 6.87 0.78 -4.93
C PRO A 151 7.00 1.97 -5.90
N LYS A 152 8.17 2.20 -6.47
CA LYS A 152 8.38 3.27 -7.47
C LYS A 152 7.72 2.89 -8.79
N GLU A 153 7.85 1.65 -9.21
CA GLU A 153 7.24 1.14 -10.44
C GLU A 153 5.71 1.13 -10.34
N VAL A 154 5.17 0.67 -9.20
CA VAL A 154 3.73 0.73 -8.92
C VAL A 154 3.21 2.16 -8.98
N ALA A 155 3.88 3.09 -8.28
CA ALA A 155 3.46 4.49 -8.27
C ALA A 155 3.53 5.14 -9.66
N GLU A 156 4.56 4.82 -10.43
CA GLU A 156 4.69 5.31 -11.81
C GLU A 156 3.59 4.76 -12.72
N ARG A 157 3.20 3.49 -12.57
CA ARG A 157 2.08 2.94 -13.33
C ARG A 157 0.76 3.62 -12.95
N VAL A 158 0.49 3.81 -11.65
CA VAL A 158 -0.70 4.54 -11.19
C VAL A 158 -0.71 5.98 -11.73
N ARG A 159 0.44 6.65 -11.74
CA ARG A 159 0.60 7.98 -12.34
C ARG A 159 0.20 7.99 -13.82
N LYS A 160 0.67 7.00 -14.57
CA LYS A 160 0.30 6.84 -16.00
C LYS A 160 -1.20 6.65 -16.16
N ASP A 161 -1.83 5.78 -15.34
CA ASP A 161 -3.28 5.57 -15.37
C ASP A 161 -4.05 6.89 -15.17
N VAL A 162 -3.59 7.75 -14.23
CA VAL A 162 -4.20 9.06 -13.99
C VAL A 162 -4.14 9.95 -15.23
N VAL A 163 -2.96 10.03 -15.86
CA VAL A 163 -2.76 10.88 -17.05
C VAL A 163 -3.52 10.33 -18.25
N GLU A 164 -3.48 9.02 -18.49
CA GLU A 164 -4.20 8.33 -19.56
C GLU A 164 -5.72 8.49 -19.43
N SER A 165 -6.21 8.63 -18.19
CA SER A 165 -7.62 8.92 -17.88
C SER A 165 -7.99 10.42 -17.90
N GLY A 166 -7.10 11.31 -18.34
CA GLY A 166 -7.35 12.74 -18.48
C GLY A 166 -7.06 13.58 -17.22
N GLY A 167 -6.50 12.99 -16.17
CA GLY A 167 -6.02 13.73 -14.99
C GLY A 167 -4.78 14.56 -15.28
N VAL A 168 -4.66 15.70 -14.62
CA VAL A 168 -3.52 16.63 -14.78
C VAL A 168 -2.71 16.66 -13.49
N ILE A 169 -1.39 16.49 -13.59
CA ILE A 169 -0.48 16.57 -12.46
C ILE A 169 0.46 17.75 -12.66
N HIS A 170 0.44 18.69 -11.72
CA HIS A 170 1.39 19.79 -11.66
C HIS A 170 2.48 19.48 -10.66
N TYR A 171 3.69 19.28 -11.14
CA TYR A 171 4.90 19.12 -10.31
C TYR A 171 5.51 20.47 -9.97
N SER A 172 6.42 20.48 -9.00
CA SER A 172 7.06 21.69 -8.48
C SER A 172 6.03 22.79 -8.15
N THR A 173 4.86 22.37 -7.66
CA THR A 173 3.72 23.25 -7.41
C THR A 173 3.19 23.03 -5.99
N PRO A 174 3.83 23.63 -4.97
CA PRO A 174 3.37 23.52 -3.60
C PRO A 174 2.03 24.26 -3.40
N ALA A 175 1.12 23.65 -2.64
CA ALA A 175 -0.09 24.30 -2.15
C ALA A 175 0.29 25.14 -0.93
N MET A 176 0.29 26.46 -1.04
CA MET A 176 0.73 27.38 0.00
C MET A 176 -0.39 27.73 1.01
N ALA A 177 -1.63 27.75 0.56
CA ALA A 177 -2.78 28.00 1.41
C ALA A 177 -4.04 27.37 0.82
N ILE A 178 -4.97 27.01 1.68
CA ILE A 178 -6.29 26.50 1.32
C ILE A 178 -7.33 27.42 1.98
N GLY A 179 -8.25 27.89 1.19
CA GLY A 179 -9.37 28.72 1.67
C GLY A 179 -10.68 28.28 1.03
N SER A 180 -11.80 28.72 1.63
CA SER A 180 -13.13 28.51 1.06
C SER A 180 -13.82 29.84 0.91
N ARG A 181 -14.43 30.08 -0.24
CA ARG A 181 -15.24 31.25 -0.50
C ARG A 181 -16.49 30.86 -1.27
N ARG A 182 -17.67 31.18 -0.72
CA ARG A 182 -18.97 30.89 -1.36
C ARG A 182 -19.12 29.42 -1.83
N GLY A 183 -18.72 28.47 -0.96
CA GLY A 183 -18.83 27.04 -1.27
C GLY A 183 -17.77 26.48 -2.24
N THR A 184 -16.85 27.30 -2.71
CA THR A 184 -15.73 26.86 -3.57
C THR A 184 -14.44 26.81 -2.75
N VAL A 185 -13.74 25.68 -2.79
CA VAL A 185 -12.39 25.55 -2.21
C VAL A 185 -11.37 26.16 -3.18
N GLN A 186 -10.48 26.96 -2.64
CA GLN A 186 -9.41 27.62 -3.40
C GLN A 186 -8.06 27.28 -2.78
N THR A 187 -7.04 27.13 -3.61
CA THR A 187 -5.66 26.99 -3.15
C THR A 187 -4.78 28.07 -3.78
N LEU A 188 -3.84 28.58 -3.00
CA LEU A 188 -2.75 29.40 -3.48
C LEU A 188 -1.60 28.45 -3.83
N MET A 189 -1.12 28.52 -5.05
CA MET A 189 0.05 27.78 -5.54
C MET A 189 1.27 28.69 -5.48
N GLY A 190 2.39 28.13 -5.05
CA GLY A 190 3.70 28.80 -5.07
C GLY A 190 4.42 28.60 -6.39
#